data_4e9d546970a28507c3ca2e5785c21804
#
_entry.id   4e9d546970a28507c3ca2e5785c21804
#
_cell.length_a   1.000
_cell.length_b   1.000
_cell.length_c   1.000
_cell.angle_alpha   90.00
_cell.angle_beta   90.00
_cell.angle_gamma   90.00
#
_symmetry.space_group_name_H-M   'P 1'
#
loop_
_entity.id
_entity.type
_entity.pdbx_description
1 polymer ?
#
loop_
_entity_poly.entity_id
_entity_poly.type
_entity_poly.pdbx_seq_one_letter_code
_entity_poly.pdbx_strand_id
1 'polypeptide(L)'
;VKKTWLSAGQVLLTLIVVIVAGLVLWRIINYYMFSPWTRDGHVRADVIQVAPDVSGLITSVQVADNQEVKRGQVLFVIDQARYTLAERLAEATLAQRRATLAQAKREYARNLQLGNLVASEQVEESRTRVEQGEASVADAQVSLDTAKLNLQRTTIVSPVDGYLNDRAPRVGEYVPAGRAVLSVVDRNSFRVDGYFEETKLRGIHIGQPVDIIVMGEPHALRGHVQSIVAAIEDRDRTQGANLLPNVNPAFSWVRLAQRVPVRVVLDEVPDDFRMIAGRTATVSMRGADARRNADAKPAGASTASAAAPVPAASGMAASAAGASQ
;
A
#
# COMPACT_ATOMS: atom_id res chain seq x y z
N VAL A 1 13.47 -16.49 79.49
CA VAL A 1 14.10 -16.98 78.27
C VAL A 1 13.07 -17.22 77.14
N LYS A 2 11.78 -17.57 77.39
CA LYS A 2 10.76 -17.85 76.39
C LYS A 2 10.22 -16.60 75.69
N LYS A 3 10.28 -15.40 76.28
CA LYS A 3 9.70 -14.16 75.70
C LYS A 3 10.56 -13.53 74.60
N THR A 4 11.86 -13.75 74.64
CA THR A 4 12.82 -13.23 73.63
C THR A 4 12.80 -14.02 72.31
N TRP A 5 12.48 -15.31 72.33
CA TRP A 5 12.37 -16.14 71.12
C TRP A 5 11.09 -15.87 70.33
N LEU A 6 9.98 -15.57 71.04
CA LEU A 6 8.74 -15.13 70.36
C LEU A 6 8.91 -13.76 69.70
N SER A 7 9.65 -12.85 70.30
CA SER A 7 9.95 -11.54 69.69
C SER A 7 10.90 -11.67 68.51
N ALA A 8 11.88 -12.56 68.55
CA ALA A 8 12.76 -12.81 67.39
C ALA A 8 12.03 -13.43 66.23
N GLY A 9 11.09 -14.36 66.47
CA GLY A 9 10.24 -14.92 65.38
C GLY A 9 9.29 -13.91 64.80
N GLN A 10 8.72 -13.00 65.56
CA GLN A 10 7.89 -11.91 65.07
C GLN A 10 8.69 -10.91 64.26
N VAL A 11 9.90 -10.54 64.65
CA VAL A 11 10.81 -9.68 63.94
C VAL A 11 11.23 -10.32 62.60
N LEU A 12 11.52 -11.63 62.60
CA LEU A 12 11.85 -12.36 61.36
C LEU A 12 10.66 -12.39 60.38
N LEU A 13 9.46 -12.66 60.91
CA LEU A 13 8.24 -12.67 60.10
C LEU A 13 7.95 -11.29 59.47
N THR A 14 8.07 -10.22 60.26
CA THR A 14 7.87 -8.85 59.72
C THR A 14 8.93 -8.50 58.71
N LEU A 15 10.20 -8.90 58.89
CA LEU A 15 11.26 -8.68 57.90
C LEU A 15 10.95 -9.40 56.58
N ILE A 16 10.50 -10.65 56.62
CA ILE A 16 10.11 -11.40 55.42
C ILE A 16 8.95 -10.70 54.72
N VAL A 17 7.93 -10.26 55.43
CA VAL A 17 6.78 -9.53 54.83
C VAL A 17 7.23 -8.23 54.20
N VAL A 18 8.12 -7.47 54.83
CA VAL A 18 8.67 -6.23 54.24
C VAL A 18 9.49 -6.49 52.98
N ILE A 19 10.31 -7.55 52.97
CA ILE A 19 11.09 -7.94 51.80
C ILE A 19 10.14 -8.35 50.67
N VAL A 20 9.13 -9.17 50.94
CA VAL A 20 8.15 -9.59 49.92
C VAL A 20 7.37 -8.38 49.39
N ALA A 21 6.91 -7.49 50.28
CA ALA A 21 6.23 -6.26 49.90
C ALA A 21 7.14 -5.36 49.03
N GLY A 22 8.41 -5.23 49.38
CA GLY A 22 9.41 -4.49 48.57
C GLY A 22 9.63 -5.11 47.21
N LEU A 23 9.72 -6.43 47.11
CA LEU A 23 9.85 -7.14 45.84
C LEU A 23 8.60 -6.97 44.94
N VAL A 24 7.42 -7.08 45.54
CA VAL A 24 6.14 -6.87 44.82
C VAL A 24 6.04 -5.42 44.35
N LEU A 25 6.36 -4.46 45.21
CA LEU A 25 6.35 -3.03 44.86
C LEU A 25 7.35 -2.72 43.74
N TRP A 26 8.57 -3.25 43.84
CA TRP A 26 9.60 -3.10 42.81
C TRP A 26 9.14 -3.70 41.49
N ARG A 27 8.49 -4.88 41.51
CA ARG A 27 7.95 -5.52 40.31
C ARG A 27 6.81 -4.72 39.70
N ILE A 28 5.92 -4.14 40.51
CA ILE A 28 4.83 -3.28 40.06
C ILE A 28 5.39 -2.00 39.39
N ILE A 29 6.34 -1.33 40.04
CA ILE A 29 6.97 -0.13 39.52
C ILE A 29 7.66 -0.44 38.18
N ASN A 30 8.42 -1.53 38.12
CA ASN A 30 9.11 -1.93 36.89
C ASN A 30 8.13 -2.25 35.77
N TYR A 31 7.02 -2.92 36.08
CA TYR A 31 5.98 -3.21 35.09
C TYR A 31 5.30 -1.94 34.56
N TYR A 32 4.87 -1.02 35.39
CA TYR A 32 4.14 0.18 34.99
C TYR A 32 5.03 1.26 34.35
N MET A 33 6.27 1.39 34.83
CA MET A 33 7.17 2.45 34.36
C MET A 33 7.95 2.06 33.11
N PHE A 34 8.32 0.78 32.96
CA PHE A 34 9.23 0.35 31.89
C PHE A 34 8.61 -0.55 30.84
N SER A 35 7.43 -1.13 31.07
CA SER A 35 6.76 -1.89 30.02
C SER A 35 6.24 -0.95 28.92
N PRO A 36 6.63 -1.14 27.66
CA PRO A 36 6.16 -0.31 26.58
C PRO A 36 4.70 -0.69 26.24
N TRP A 37 3.77 0.12 26.70
CA TRP A 37 2.35 0.02 26.36
C TRP A 37 1.76 1.40 26.12
N THR A 38 0.70 1.47 25.31
CA THR A 38 -0.04 2.70 25.03
C THR A 38 -1.53 2.43 24.89
N ARG A 39 -2.36 3.37 25.34
CA ARG A 39 -3.82 3.40 25.06
C ARG A 39 -4.17 4.23 23.84
N ASP A 40 -3.19 4.93 23.29
CA ASP A 40 -3.35 5.79 22.14
C ASP A 40 -2.94 5.02 20.88
N GLY A 41 -3.63 3.93 20.60
CA GLY A 41 -3.54 3.17 19.38
C GLY A 41 -4.77 3.41 18.52
N HIS A 42 -4.59 3.56 17.22
CA HIS A 42 -5.68 3.73 16.28
C HIS A 42 -5.63 2.67 15.19
N VAL A 43 -6.75 2.02 14.98
CA VAL A 43 -6.93 1.13 13.84
C VAL A 43 -6.93 1.96 12.57
N ARG A 44 -6.06 1.65 11.63
CA ARG A 44 -5.93 2.28 10.33
C ARG A 44 -6.14 1.27 9.22
N ALA A 45 -6.62 1.74 8.08
CA ALA A 45 -6.68 0.98 6.84
C ALA A 45 -6.37 1.92 5.69
N ASP A 46 -5.94 1.38 4.57
CA ASP A 46 -5.72 2.17 3.38
C ASP A 46 -7.08 2.44 2.72
N VAL A 47 -7.34 3.71 2.47
CA VAL A 47 -8.57 4.18 1.84
C VAL A 47 -8.25 4.56 0.41
N ILE A 48 -8.77 3.77 -0.53
CA ILE A 48 -8.54 3.98 -1.96
C ILE A 48 -9.67 4.81 -2.52
N GLN A 49 -9.32 5.97 -3.04
CA GLN A 49 -10.28 6.84 -3.72
C GLN A 49 -10.47 6.35 -5.15
N VAL A 50 -11.72 6.06 -5.52
CA VAL A 50 -12.08 5.63 -6.86
C VAL A 50 -12.53 6.84 -7.66
N ALA A 51 -11.73 7.19 -8.66
CA ALA A 51 -11.99 8.27 -9.60
C ALA A 51 -12.17 7.67 -11.00
N PRO A 52 -13.19 8.08 -11.77
CA PRO A 52 -13.34 7.64 -13.16
C PRO A 52 -12.31 8.32 -14.05
N ASP A 53 -11.80 7.60 -15.05
CA ASP A 53 -10.91 8.16 -16.08
C ASP A 53 -11.65 8.90 -17.17
N VAL A 54 -12.97 8.70 -17.26
CA VAL A 54 -13.84 9.32 -18.26
C VAL A 54 -15.00 10.05 -17.60
N SER A 55 -15.47 11.13 -18.21
CA SER A 55 -16.53 11.96 -17.66
C SER A 55 -17.90 11.62 -18.26
N GLY A 56 -18.97 11.74 -17.48
CA GLY A 56 -20.33 11.55 -17.96
C GLY A 56 -21.36 11.42 -16.85
N LEU A 57 -22.62 11.13 -17.24
CA LEU A 57 -23.70 10.86 -16.30
C LEU A 57 -23.64 9.41 -15.82
N ILE A 58 -23.94 9.17 -14.56
CA ILE A 58 -24.08 7.82 -14.02
C ILE A 58 -25.43 7.27 -14.45
N THR A 59 -25.42 6.15 -15.17
CA THR A 59 -26.64 5.47 -15.66
C THR A 59 -27.09 4.34 -14.75
N SER A 60 -26.17 3.69 -14.07
CA SER A 60 -26.52 2.64 -13.10
C SER A 60 -25.51 2.60 -11.96
N VAL A 61 -25.99 2.25 -10.76
CA VAL A 61 -25.20 2.02 -9.55
C VAL A 61 -25.54 0.63 -9.06
N GLN A 62 -24.51 -0.21 -8.86
CA GLN A 62 -24.68 -1.63 -8.51
C GLN A 62 -24.30 -1.93 -7.06
N VAL A 63 -24.03 -0.91 -6.28
CA VAL A 63 -23.55 -1.03 -4.90
C VAL A 63 -24.37 -0.10 -3.99
N ALA A 64 -24.49 -0.52 -2.72
CA ALA A 64 -25.12 0.25 -1.66
C ALA A 64 -24.05 0.85 -0.72
N ASP A 65 -24.47 1.82 0.11
CA ASP A 65 -23.65 2.41 1.15
C ASP A 65 -23.15 1.34 2.12
N ASN A 66 -21.88 1.42 2.54
CA ASN A 66 -21.23 0.50 3.48
C ASN A 66 -21.23 -0.99 3.04
N GLN A 67 -21.44 -1.27 1.77
CA GLN A 67 -21.44 -2.62 1.22
C GLN A 67 -20.02 -3.17 1.11
N GLU A 68 -19.85 -4.46 1.39
CA GLU A 68 -18.64 -5.20 1.05
C GLU A 68 -18.57 -5.44 -0.46
N VAL A 69 -17.41 -5.14 -1.05
CA VAL A 69 -17.15 -5.30 -2.48
C VAL A 69 -15.90 -6.11 -2.73
N LYS A 70 -15.88 -6.85 -3.82
CA LYS A 70 -14.73 -7.62 -4.27
C LYS A 70 -13.99 -6.88 -5.37
N ARG A 71 -12.70 -7.11 -5.47
CA ARG A 71 -11.86 -6.62 -6.56
C ARG A 71 -12.46 -7.02 -7.91
N GLY A 72 -12.59 -6.05 -8.82
CA GLY A 72 -13.21 -6.25 -10.13
C GLY A 72 -14.75 -6.20 -10.14
N GLN A 73 -15.39 -6.10 -8.98
CA GLN A 73 -16.84 -5.91 -8.91
C GLN A 73 -17.22 -4.54 -9.45
N VAL A 74 -18.26 -4.49 -10.30
CA VAL A 74 -18.77 -3.23 -10.85
C VAL A 74 -19.42 -2.40 -9.75
N LEU A 75 -19.01 -1.15 -9.64
CA LEU A 75 -19.52 -0.19 -8.68
C LEU A 75 -20.64 0.66 -9.30
N PHE A 76 -20.33 1.27 -10.42
CA PHE A 76 -21.29 2.05 -11.20
C PHE A 76 -20.87 2.13 -12.67
N VAL A 77 -21.80 2.53 -13.53
CA VAL A 77 -21.60 2.66 -14.97
C VAL A 77 -21.92 4.09 -15.40
N ILE A 78 -21.02 4.68 -16.16
CA ILE A 78 -21.17 5.99 -16.83
C ILE A 78 -21.87 5.76 -18.17
N ASP A 79 -22.59 6.75 -18.65
CA ASP A 79 -23.28 6.70 -19.95
C ASP A 79 -22.36 6.25 -21.08
N GLN A 80 -22.62 5.06 -21.59
CA GLN A 80 -21.85 4.42 -22.63
C GLN A 80 -22.21 4.86 -24.04
N ALA A 81 -23.39 5.47 -24.24
CA ALA A 81 -23.89 5.78 -25.55
C ALA A 81 -22.93 6.66 -26.36
N ARG A 82 -22.40 7.72 -25.73
CA ARG A 82 -21.42 8.62 -26.34
C ARG A 82 -20.13 7.90 -26.74
N TYR A 83 -19.64 7.03 -25.88
CA TYR A 83 -18.37 6.30 -26.06
C TYR A 83 -18.53 5.19 -27.13
N THR A 84 -19.66 4.53 -27.18
CA THR A 84 -19.99 3.55 -28.24
C THR A 84 -20.07 4.22 -29.61
N LEU A 85 -20.64 5.42 -29.69
CA LEU A 85 -20.65 6.19 -30.95
C LEU A 85 -19.23 6.60 -31.38
N ALA A 86 -18.36 7.00 -30.43
CA ALA A 86 -16.97 7.33 -30.71
C ALA A 86 -16.18 6.11 -31.20
N GLU A 87 -16.40 4.92 -30.61
CA GLU A 87 -15.80 3.67 -31.08
C GLU A 87 -16.24 3.35 -32.52
N ARG A 88 -17.53 3.38 -32.82
CA ARG A 88 -18.04 3.12 -34.18
C ARG A 88 -17.48 4.10 -35.20
N LEU A 89 -17.33 5.38 -34.84
CA LEU A 89 -16.74 6.38 -35.72
C LEU A 89 -15.27 6.06 -36.03
N ALA A 90 -14.50 5.69 -35.02
CA ALA A 90 -13.09 5.30 -35.16
C ALA A 90 -12.95 4.02 -36.00
N GLU A 91 -13.84 3.05 -35.80
CA GLU A 91 -13.89 1.82 -36.61
C GLU A 91 -14.18 2.10 -38.09
N ALA A 92 -15.15 2.95 -38.40
CA ALA A 92 -15.46 3.36 -39.74
C ALA A 92 -14.28 4.10 -40.42
N THR A 93 -13.59 4.97 -39.64
CA THR A 93 -12.39 5.68 -40.13
C THR A 93 -11.27 4.69 -40.45
N LEU A 94 -11.01 3.71 -39.58
CA LEU A 94 -10.02 2.67 -39.81
C LEU A 94 -10.35 1.86 -41.09
N ALA A 95 -11.61 1.48 -41.28
CA ALA A 95 -12.05 0.76 -42.47
C ALA A 95 -11.81 1.58 -43.73
N GLN A 96 -12.09 2.89 -43.69
CA GLN A 96 -11.81 3.81 -44.83
C GLN A 96 -10.30 3.88 -45.13
N ARG A 97 -9.44 4.04 -44.12
CA ARG A 97 -7.97 4.09 -44.30
C ARG A 97 -7.42 2.79 -44.85
N ARG A 98 -7.92 1.64 -44.40
CA ARG A 98 -7.57 0.32 -44.96
C ARG A 98 -7.95 0.17 -46.41
N ALA A 99 -9.13 0.67 -46.81
CA ALA A 99 -9.55 0.65 -48.22
C ALA A 99 -8.65 1.52 -49.10
N THR A 100 -8.28 2.73 -48.65
CA THR A 100 -7.35 3.62 -49.32
C THR A 100 -5.96 2.99 -49.47
N LEU A 101 -5.42 2.39 -48.42
CA LEU A 101 -4.15 1.67 -48.50
C LEU A 101 -4.20 0.50 -49.47
N ALA A 102 -5.29 -0.28 -49.46
CA ALA A 102 -5.47 -1.38 -50.39
C ALA A 102 -5.50 -0.90 -51.84
N GLN A 103 -6.07 0.26 -52.11
CA GLN A 103 -6.02 0.89 -53.43
C GLN A 103 -4.58 1.29 -53.81
N ALA A 104 -3.86 1.97 -52.92
CA ALA A 104 -2.46 2.36 -53.14
C ALA A 104 -1.56 1.15 -53.43
N LYS A 105 -1.73 0.06 -52.65
CA LYS A 105 -1.00 -1.21 -52.87
C LYS A 105 -1.28 -1.82 -54.25
N ARG A 106 -2.53 -1.80 -54.72
CA ARG A 106 -2.87 -2.29 -56.07
C ARG A 106 -2.27 -1.43 -57.14
N GLU A 107 -2.23 -0.10 -56.97
CA GLU A 107 -1.63 0.83 -57.93
C GLU A 107 -0.11 0.64 -57.98
N TYR A 108 0.58 0.55 -56.85
CA TYR A 108 2.00 0.28 -56.80
C TYR A 108 2.37 -1.07 -57.43
N ALA A 109 1.63 -2.14 -57.13
CA ALA A 109 1.83 -3.46 -57.71
C ALA A 109 1.66 -3.45 -59.24
N ARG A 110 0.67 -2.71 -59.77
CA ARG A 110 0.45 -2.53 -61.22
C ARG A 110 1.62 -1.77 -61.86
N ASN A 111 2.09 -0.67 -61.22
CA ASN A 111 3.21 0.13 -61.75
C ASN A 111 4.50 -0.71 -61.79
N LEU A 112 4.74 -1.56 -60.83
CA LEU A 112 5.86 -2.51 -60.84
C LEU A 112 5.77 -3.53 -61.97
N GLN A 113 4.57 -4.06 -62.27
CA GLN A 113 4.36 -5.00 -63.38
C GLN A 113 4.58 -4.39 -64.77
N LEU A 114 4.30 -3.09 -64.93
CA LEU A 114 4.50 -2.38 -66.18
C LEU A 114 5.98 -2.09 -66.46
N GLY A 115 6.85 -2.20 -65.46
CA GLY A 115 8.31 -2.09 -65.63
C GLY A 115 8.75 -0.85 -66.37
N ASN A 116 9.47 -1.02 -67.52
CA ASN A 116 10.02 0.07 -68.30
C ASN A 116 8.98 0.94 -69.06
N LEU A 117 7.69 0.61 -68.98
CA LEU A 117 6.60 1.40 -69.56
C LEU A 117 6.14 2.55 -68.67
N VAL A 118 6.60 2.59 -67.41
CA VAL A 118 6.27 3.62 -66.42
C VAL A 118 7.57 4.30 -66.00
N ALA A 119 7.55 5.60 -65.77
CA ALA A 119 8.68 6.37 -65.33
C ALA A 119 9.06 5.90 -63.87
N SER A 120 10.35 5.79 -63.58
CA SER A 120 10.85 5.38 -62.25
C SER A 120 10.36 6.28 -61.11
N GLU A 121 10.18 7.57 -61.40
CA GLU A 121 9.59 8.56 -60.49
C GLU A 121 8.16 8.18 -60.07
N GLN A 122 7.33 7.68 -61.01
CA GLN A 122 5.96 7.29 -60.73
C GLN A 122 5.89 6.00 -59.88
N VAL A 123 6.84 5.10 -60.05
CA VAL A 123 6.98 3.91 -59.17
C VAL A 123 7.33 4.34 -57.76
N GLU A 124 8.28 5.26 -57.61
CA GLU A 124 8.69 5.76 -56.29
C GLU A 124 7.55 6.57 -55.64
N GLU A 125 6.81 7.38 -56.36
CA GLU A 125 5.63 8.09 -55.87
C GLU A 125 4.56 7.10 -55.36
N SER A 126 4.28 6.05 -56.15
CA SER A 126 3.30 5.04 -55.73
C SER A 126 3.74 4.24 -54.48
N ARG A 127 5.06 4.01 -54.33
CA ARG A 127 5.64 3.42 -53.11
C ARG A 127 5.44 4.34 -51.92
N THR A 128 5.76 5.62 -52.05
CA THR A 128 5.59 6.62 -50.99
C THR A 128 4.11 6.71 -50.54
N ARG A 129 3.15 6.59 -51.47
CA ARG A 129 1.71 6.55 -51.16
C ARG A 129 1.35 5.31 -50.31
N VAL A 130 1.97 4.16 -50.59
CA VAL A 130 1.76 2.96 -49.76
C VAL A 130 2.30 3.19 -48.36
N GLU A 131 3.52 3.72 -48.21
CA GLU A 131 4.12 4.01 -46.91
C GLU A 131 3.28 5.02 -46.10
N GLN A 132 2.80 6.09 -46.76
CA GLN A 132 1.87 7.04 -46.12
C GLN A 132 0.53 6.41 -45.74
N GLY A 133 0.03 5.51 -46.58
CA GLY A 133 -1.20 4.75 -46.31
C GLY A 133 -1.04 3.82 -45.11
N GLU A 134 0.10 3.16 -44.97
CA GLU A 134 0.42 2.31 -43.81
C GLU A 134 0.49 3.12 -42.51
N ALA A 135 1.16 4.26 -42.53
CA ALA A 135 1.18 5.18 -41.40
C ALA A 135 -0.22 5.69 -41.03
N SER A 136 -1.06 6.01 -42.02
CA SER A 136 -2.44 6.46 -41.81
C SER A 136 -3.33 5.35 -41.19
N VAL A 137 -3.12 4.09 -41.57
CA VAL A 137 -3.82 2.95 -40.96
C VAL A 137 -3.38 2.73 -39.52
N ALA A 138 -2.08 2.87 -39.23
CA ALA A 138 -1.56 2.75 -37.88
C ALA A 138 -2.15 3.83 -36.95
N ASP A 139 -2.24 5.08 -37.41
CA ASP A 139 -2.85 6.19 -36.66
C ASP A 139 -4.35 5.93 -36.38
N ALA A 140 -5.10 5.50 -37.39
CA ALA A 140 -6.51 5.17 -37.25
C ALA A 140 -6.72 3.96 -36.29
N GLN A 141 -5.79 3.00 -36.25
CA GLN A 141 -5.83 1.87 -35.33
C GLN A 141 -5.67 2.35 -33.86
N VAL A 142 -4.69 3.24 -33.60
CA VAL A 142 -4.49 3.84 -32.27
C VAL A 142 -5.73 4.62 -31.82
N SER A 143 -6.36 5.34 -32.75
CA SER A 143 -7.60 6.08 -32.48
C SER A 143 -8.74 5.14 -32.08
N LEU A 144 -8.90 4.00 -32.77
CA LEU A 144 -9.89 2.96 -32.41
C LEU A 144 -9.59 2.35 -31.03
N ASP A 145 -8.34 2.01 -30.78
CA ASP A 145 -7.93 1.42 -29.49
C ASP A 145 -8.17 2.39 -28.33
N THR A 146 -7.94 3.68 -28.55
CA THR A 146 -8.26 4.74 -27.57
C THR A 146 -9.77 4.83 -27.32
N ALA A 147 -10.59 4.78 -28.36
CA ALA A 147 -12.06 4.81 -28.23
C ALA A 147 -12.57 3.58 -27.46
N LYS A 148 -12.05 2.39 -27.75
CA LYS A 148 -12.35 1.14 -27.02
C LYS A 148 -11.97 1.22 -25.56
N LEU A 149 -10.76 1.72 -25.28
CA LEU A 149 -10.30 1.91 -23.90
C LEU A 149 -11.22 2.85 -23.12
N ASN A 150 -11.61 3.97 -23.73
CA ASN A 150 -12.53 4.92 -23.11
C ASN A 150 -13.91 4.30 -22.83
N LEU A 151 -14.41 3.46 -23.74
CA LEU A 151 -15.66 2.72 -23.52
C LEU A 151 -15.51 1.71 -22.35
N GLN A 152 -14.43 0.97 -22.27
CA GLN A 152 -14.17 0.07 -21.15
C GLN A 152 -14.11 0.83 -19.81
N ARG A 153 -13.51 2.02 -19.81
CA ARG A 153 -13.38 2.89 -18.64
C ARG A 153 -14.68 3.54 -18.17
N THR A 154 -15.77 3.39 -18.92
CA THR A 154 -17.12 3.80 -18.45
C THR A 154 -17.68 2.87 -17.37
N THR A 155 -17.19 1.63 -17.30
CA THR A 155 -17.57 0.67 -16.27
C THR A 155 -16.55 0.73 -15.15
N ILE A 156 -16.95 1.32 -14.03
CA ILE A 156 -16.06 1.52 -12.88
C ILE A 156 -16.14 0.31 -11.97
N VAL A 157 -14.98 -0.29 -11.69
CA VAL A 157 -14.85 -1.48 -10.86
C VAL A 157 -14.01 -1.20 -9.61
N SER A 158 -14.22 -2.02 -8.56
CA SER A 158 -13.41 -1.92 -7.36
C SER A 158 -11.97 -2.38 -7.63
N PRO A 159 -10.95 -1.59 -7.24
CA PRO A 159 -9.55 -1.97 -7.39
C PRO A 159 -9.10 -3.01 -6.35
N VAL A 160 -9.81 -3.13 -5.22
CA VAL A 160 -9.46 -4.00 -4.08
C VAL A 160 -10.69 -4.67 -3.48
N ASP A 161 -10.46 -5.68 -2.65
CA ASP A 161 -11.48 -6.25 -1.76
C ASP A 161 -11.64 -5.36 -0.54
N GLY A 162 -12.86 -4.94 -0.21
CA GLY A 162 -13.03 -4.04 0.92
C GLY A 162 -14.45 -3.56 1.14
N TYR A 163 -14.59 -2.47 1.86
CA TYR A 163 -15.87 -1.86 2.22
C TYR A 163 -16.00 -0.48 1.60
N LEU A 164 -17.14 -0.22 0.97
CA LEU A 164 -17.48 1.13 0.52
C LEU A 164 -17.69 2.05 1.72
N ASN A 165 -17.42 3.35 1.53
CA ASN A 165 -17.85 4.36 2.48
C ASN A 165 -19.38 4.56 2.42
N ASP A 166 -19.89 5.44 3.29
CA ASP A 166 -21.33 5.71 3.47
C ASP A 166 -21.98 6.55 2.36
N ARG A 167 -21.28 6.80 1.26
CA ARG A 167 -21.79 7.62 0.15
C ARG A 167 -21.55 6.95 -1.18
N ALA A 168 -22.48 6.11 -1.61
CA ALA A 168 -22.53 5.64 -2.98
C ALA A 168 -23.03 6.78 -3.91
N PRO A 169 -22.50 6.89 -5.14
CA PRO A 169 -22.97 7.85 -6.11
C PRO A 169 -24.42 7.53 -6.53
N ARG A 170 -25.12 8.52 -7.09
CA ARG A 170 -26.52 8.34 -7.49
C ARG A 170 -26.67 8.36 -9.01
N VAL A 171 -27.65 7.61 -9.50
CA VAL A 171 -28.03 7.64 -10.92
C VAL A 171 -28.46 9.05 -11.30
N GLY A 172 -27.96 9.54 -12.44
CA GLY A 172 -28.19 10.90 -12.92
C GLY A 172 -27.16 11.93 -12.42
N GLU A 173 -26.23 11.56 -11.55
CA GLU A 173 -25.12 12.41 -11.14
C GLU A 173 -24.07 12.50 -12.26
N TYR A 174 -23.58 13.72 -12.53
CA TYR A 174 -22.46 13.94 -13.47
C TYR A 174 -21.14 13.85 -12.77
N VAL A 175 -20.25 13.00 -13.28
CA VAL A 175 -18.91 12.79 -12.74
C VAL A 175 -17.85 13.26 -13.74
N PRO A 176 -16.95 14.16 -13.34
CA PRO A 176 -15.80 14.54 -14.13
C PRO A 176 -14.67 13.50 -14.01
N ALA A 177 -13.87 13.36 -15.07
CA ALA A 177 -12.68 12.52 -15.04
C ALA A 177 -11.67 13.02 -13.99
N GLY A 178 -11.00 12.08 -13.30
CA GLY A 178 -9.97 12.35 -12.29
C GLY A 178 -10.48 12.81 -10.92
N ARG A 179 -11.79 13.01 -10.73
CA ARG A 179 -12.35 13.36 -9.42
C ARG A 179 -12.87 12.11 -8.70
N ALA A 180 -12.42 11.91 -7.47
CA ALA A 180 -12.92 10.82 -6.64
C ALA A 180 -14.42 10.95 -6.40
N VAL A 181 -15.16 9.86 -6.66
CA VAL A 181 -16.61 9.76 -6.50
C VAL A 181 -16.97 8.98 -5.24
N LEU A 182 -16.22 7.93 -4.97
CA LEU A 182 -16.37 7.08 -3.79
C LEU A 182 -15.02 6.61 -3.29
N SER A 183 -14.99 6.02 -2.10
CA SER A 183 -13.78 5.41 -1.55
C SER A 183 -14.05 3.99 -1.08
N VAL A 184 -13.04 3.13 -1.21
CA VAL A 184 -13.05 1.75 -0.75
C VAL A 184 -11.98 1.60 0.33
N VAL A 185 -12.37 1.10 1.50
CA VAL A 185 -11.44 0.74 2.57
C VAL A 185 -10.94 -0.67 2.30
N ASP A 186 -9.65 -0.82 2.06
CA ASP A 186 -9.04 -2.12 1.75
C ASP A 186 -9.07 -3.03 2.99
N ARG A 187 -9.73 -4.19 2.85
CA ARG A 187 -9.86 -5.19 3.92
C ARG A 187 -8.52 -5.77 4.35
N ASN A 188 -7.55 -5.84 3.44
CA ASN A 188 -6.26 -6.48 3.70
C ASN A 188 -5.19 -5.53 4.24
N SER A 189 -5.51 -4.23 4.37
CA SER A 189 -4.57 -3.19 4.77
C SER A 189 -4.70 -2.77 6.24
N PHE A 190 -5.58 -3.42 7.00
CA PHE A 190 -5.79 -3.05 8.40
C PHE A 190 -4.52 -3.23 9.23
N ARG A 191 -4.20 -2.17 9.98
CA ARG A 191 -3.07 -2.09 10.89
C ARG A 191 -3.42 -1.25 12.09
N VAL A 192 -2.60 -1.28 13.12
CA VAL A 192 -2.75 -0.41 14.28
C VAL A 192 -1.52 0.49 14.39
N ASP A 193 -1.74 1.79 14.39
CA ASP A 193 -0.70 2.77 14.68
C ASP A 193 -0.79 3.10 16.18
N GLY A 194 0.18 2.60 16.96
CA GLY A 194 0.29 2.88 18.40
C GLY A 194 1.20 4.07 18.64
N TYR A 195 0.70 5.08 19.37
CA TYR A 195 1.48 6.27 19.70
C TYR A 195 2.16 6.10 21.05
N PHE A 196 3.45 5.82 21.03
CA PHE A 196 4.26 5.60 22.24
C PHE A 196 5.01 6.85 22.64
N GLU A 197 5.18 7.05 23.92
CA GLU A 197 6.06 8.08 24.45
C GLU A 197 7.52 7.81 24.04
N GLU A 198 8.25 8.84 23.67
CA GLU A 198 9.66 8.77 23.26
C GLU A 198 10.53 8.01 24.28
N THR A 199 10.23 8.17 25.57
CA THR A 199 10.92 7.51 26.66
C THR A 199 10.81 5.98 26.66
N LYS A 200 9.74 5.42 26.04
CA LYS A 200 9.43 3.99 25.99
C LYS A 200 9.95 3.31 24.73
N LEU A 201 10.45 4.06 23.74
CA LEU A 201 10.91 3.51 22.45
C LEU A 201 12.09 2.55 22.60
N ARG A 202 12.94 2.72 23.62
CA ARG A 202 14.08 1.81 23.86
C ARG A 202 13.69 0.34 23.99
N GLY A 203 12.46 0.07 24.44
CA GLY A 203 11.94 -1.29 24.64
C GLY A 203 11.22 -1.85 23.43
N ILE A 204 11.13 -1.12 22.31
CA ILE A 204 10.37 -1.49 21.12
C ILE A 204 11.31 -1.85 19.98
N HIS A 205 11.12 -3.02 19.39
CA HIS A 205 11.93 -3.52 18.30
C HIS A 205 11.04 -4.02 17.15
N ILE A 206 11.53 -3.89 15.93
CA ILE A 206 10.85 -4.44 14.75
C ILE A 206 10.75 -5.97 14.88
N GLY A 207 9.59 -6.52 14.52
CA GLY A 207 9.27 -7.94 14.66
C GLY A 207 8.86 -8.38 16.09
N GLN A 208 8.82 -7.45 17.06
CA GLN A 208 8.39 -7.78 18.43
C GLN A 208 6.89 -8.12 18.45
N PRO A 209 6.48 -9.21 19.12
CA PRO A 209 5.07 -9.58 19.27
C PRO A 209 4.33 -8.58 20.16
N VAL A 210 3.08 -8.30 19.78
CA VAL A 210 2.24 -7.28 20.41
C VAL A 210 0.85 -7.85 20.67
N ASP A 211 0.28 -7.51 21.82
CA ASP A 211 -1.13 -7.73 22.11
C ASP A 211 -1.90 -6.42 21.90
N ILE A 212 -2.98 -6.49 21.14
CA ILE A 212 -3.80 -5.35 20.75
C ILE A 212 -5.21 -5.58 21.28
N ILE A 213 -5.71 -4.68 22.11
CA ILE A 213 -7.08 -4.71 22.61
C ILE A 213 -7.82 -3.52 22.00
N VAL A 214 -8.71 -3.80 21.06
CA VAL A 214 -9.59 -2.78 20.48
C VAL A 214 -10.69 -2.42 21.47
N MET A 215 -10.95 -1.13 21.65
CA MET A 215 -11.93 -0.67 22.62
C MET A 215 -13.33 -1.24 22.31
N GLY A 216 -13.94 -1.87 23.31
CA GLY A 216 -15.26 -2.51 23.21
C GLY A 216 -15.21 -3.97 22.78
N GLU A 217 -14.02 -4.54 22.53
CA GLU A 217 -13.87 -5.96 22.19
C GLU A 217 -13.27 -6.74 23.37
N PRO A 218 -13.80 -7.93 23.67
CA PRO A 218 -13.32 -8.73 24.81
C PRO A 218 -12.02 -9.47 24.51
N HIS A 219 -11.69 -9.71 23.24
CA HIS A 219 -10.56 -10.51 22.81
C HIS A 219 -9.40 -9.63 22.37
N ALA A 220 -8.19 -9.98 22.84
CA ALA A 220 -6.96 -9.37 22.37
C ALA A 220 -6.55 -9.96 21.01
N LEU A 221 -6.30 -9.10 20.04
CA LEU A 221 -5.71 -9.47 18.77
C LEU A 221 -4.20 -9.60 18.91
N ARG A 222 -3.61 -10.47 18.11
CA ARG A 222 -2.16 -10.64 18.04
C ARG A 222 -1.59 -9.94 16.83
N GLY A 223 -0.39 -9.40 17.00
CA GLY A 223 0.32 -8.76 15.93
C GLY A 223 1.81 -8.64 16.24
N HIS A 224 2.52 -8.01 15.33
CA HIS A 224 3.94 -7.70 15.51
C HIS A 224 4.26 -6.28 15.04
N VAL A 225 5.33 -5.71 15.58
CA VAL A 225 5.83 -4.39 15.17
C VAL A 225 6.39 -4.49 13.76
N GLN A 226 5.79 -3.77 12.81
CA GLN A 226 6.27 -3.68 11.44
C GLN A 226 7.34 -2.62 11.28
N SER A 227 7.10 -1.43 11.80
CA SER A 227 8.02 -0.30 11.67
C SER A 227 7.81 0.73 12.76
N ILE A 228 8.85 1.52 13.01
CA ILE A 228 8.83 2.70 13.86
C ILE A 228 9.09 3.89 12.93
N VAL A 229 8.29 4.95 13.05
CA VAL A 229 8.45 6.14 12.21
C VAL A 229 9.78 6.81 12.53
N ALA A 230 10.57 7.10 11.48
CA ALA A 230 11.90 7.65 11.62
C ALA A 230 11.93 9.18 11.87
N ALA A 231 10.82 9.87 11.58
CA ALA A 231 10.70 11.32 11.77
C ALA A 231 9.28 11.71 12.19
N ILE A 232 9.19 12.65 13.08
CA ILE A 232 7.95 13.31 13.49
C ILE A 232 8.08 14.81 13.17
N GLU A 233 6.96 15.44 12.85
CA GLU A 233 6.94 16.87 12.59
C GLU A 233 7.20 17.66 13.89
N ASP A 234 8.17 18.58 13.82
CA ASP A 234 8.44 19.50 14.91
C ASP A 234 7.41 20.66 14.87
N ARG A 235 6.45 20.60 15.78
CA ARG A 235 5.37 21.59 15.86
C ARG A 235 5.84 22.99 16.28
N ASP A 236 7.00 23.06 16.91
CA ASP A 236 7.59 24.34 17.34
C ASP A 236 8.32 25.04 16.19
N ARG A 237 8.48 24.33 15.06
CA ARG A 237 9.16 24.82 13.87
C ARG A 237 8.18 25.11 12.75
N THR A 238 7.68 26.35 12.68
CA THR A 238 6.91 26.81 11.52
C THR A 238 7.84 27.36 10.44
N GLN A 239 7.57 27.03 9.17
CA GLN A 239 8.29 27.67 8.06
C GLN A 239 7.83 29.14 7.95
N GLY A 240 8.74 30.07 8.19
CA GLY A 240 8.52 31.48 7.91
C GLY A 240 8.42 31.74 6.40
N ALA A 241 7.79 32.87 6.02
CA ALA A 241 7.61 33.28 4.62
C ALA A 241 8.91 33.39 3.80
N ASN A 242 10.06 33.48 4.47
CA ASN A 242 11.39 33.62 3.86
C ASN A 242 12.22 32.33 3.91
N LEU A 243 11.62 31.14 4.05
CA LEU A 243 12.31 29.85 4.20
C LEU A 243 13.26 29.77 5.42
N LEU A 244 13.25 30.77 6.30
CA LEU A 244 13.96 30.72 7.56
C LEU A 244 13.10 30.06 8.63
N PRO A 245 13.69 29.21 9.50
CA PRO A 245 12.94 28.58 10.59
C PRO A 245 12.45 29.65 11.57
N ASN A 246 11.15 29.76 11.74
CA ASN A 246 10.54 30.56 12.79
C ASN A 246 10.40 29.66 14.03
N VAL A 247 11.17 29.95 15.06
CA VAL A 247 11.14 29.22 16.33
C VAL A 247 10.27 30.00 17.29
N ASN A 248 9.16 29.41 17.70
CA ASN A 248 8.28 30.00 18.71
C ASN A 248 8.99 29.90 20.09
N PRO A 249 9.27 30.99 20.79
CA PRO A 249 9.86 30.93 22.13
C PRO A 249 8.79 30.50 23.15
N ALA A 250 8.41 29.24 23.11
CA ALA A 250 7.51 28.66 24.09
C ALA A 250 8.31 28.26 25.35
N PHE A 251 8.18 29.02 26.42
CA PHE A 251 8.59 28.62 27.76
C PHE A 251 7.58 27.58 28.27
N SER A 252 7.73 26.31 27.88
CA SER A 252 7.01 25.25 28.55
C SER A 252 7.81 24.79 29.77
N TRP A 253 7.35 25.12 30.95
CA TRP A 253 7.89 24.65 32.24
C TRP A 253 8.05 23.13 32.31
N VAL A 254 7.17 22.38 31.65
CA VAL A 254 7.20 20.92 31.56
C VAL A 254 7.30 20.52 30.09
N ARG A 255 8.42 19.91 29.70
CA ARG A 255 8.53 19.24 28.40
C ARG A 255 7.75 17.93 28.46
N LEU A 256 6.64 17.88 27.76
CA LEU A 256 5.91 16.64 27.53
C LEU A 256 6.69 15.80 26.51
N ALA A 257 6.84 14.51 26.82
CA ALA A 257 7.46 13.56 25.90
C ALA A 257 6.66 13.52 24.57
N GLN A 258 7.36 13.59 23.46
CA GLN A 258 6.77 13.45 22.13
C GLN A 258 6.18 12.04 21.96
N ARG A 259 5.12 11.93 21.15
CA ARG A 259 4.52 10.65 20.81
C ARG A 259 4.99 10.22 19.43
N VAL A 260 5.59 9.04 19.38
CA VAL A 260 6.11 8.46 18.15
C VAL A 260 5.18 7.32 17.71
N PRO A 261 4.66 7.37 16.47
CA PRO A 261 3.84 6.30 15.96
C PRO A 261 4.66 5.05 15.65
N VAL A 262 4.21 3.93 16.16
CA VAL A 262 4.73 2.59 15.92
C VAL A 262 3.66 1.82 15.16
N ARG A 263 4.00 1.34 13.96
CA ARG A 263 3.09 0.56 13.13
C ARG A 263 3.12 -0.89 13.54
N VAL A 264 1.95 -1.43 13.81
CA VAL A 264 1.73 -2.84 14.17
C VAL A 264 0.83 -3.48 13.13
N VAL A 265 1.27 -4.60 12.58
CA VAL A 265 0.48 -5.45 11.68
C VAL A 265 -0.18 -6.55 12.49
N LEU A 266 -1.41 -6.87 12.14
CA LEU A 266 -2.19 -7.94 12.75
C LEU A 266 -1.79 -9.27 12.10
N ASP A 267 -1.49 -10.28 12.92
CA ASP A 267 -1.12 -11.61 12.41
C ASP A 267 -2.38 -12.42 12.04
N GLU A 268 -3.39 -12.37 12.90
CA GLU A 268 -4.67 -13.05 12.71
C GLU A 268 -5.81 -12.14 13.13
N VAL A 269 -6.78 -11.97 12.26
CA VAL A 269 -8.05 -11.29 12.55
C VAL A 269 -9.15 -12.33 12.48
N PRO A 270 -9.87 -12.62 13.59
CA PRO A 270 -11.00 -13.54 13.59
C PRO A 270 -12.07 -13.11 12.57
N ASP A 271 -12.73 -14.05 11.92
CA ASP A 271 -13.75 -13.77 10.90
C ASP A 271 -14.98 -13.04 11.44
N ASP A 272 -15.29 -13.22 12.72
CA ASP A 272 -16.36 -12.53 13.44
C ASP A 272 -15.99 -11.10 13.88
N PHE A 273 -14.71 -10.71 13.72
CA PHE A 273 -14.23 -9.40 14.13
C PHE A 273 -14.37 -8.36 13.03
N ARG A 274 -15.33 -7.48 13.16
CA ARG A 274 -15.50 -6.36 12.22
C ARG A 274 -14.46 -5.28 12.47
N MET A 275 -13.43 -5.23 11.62
CA MET A 275 -12.46 -4.13 11.61
C MET A 275 -13.09 -2.85 11.11
N ILE A 276 -12.94 -1.77 11.86
CA ILE A 276 -13.38 -0.42 11.49
C ILE A 276 -12.19 0.52 11.67
N ALA A 277 -11.79 1.20 10.61
CA ALA A 277 -10.75 2.21 10.68
C ALA A 277 -11.19 3.37 11.58
N GLY A 278 -10.28 3.90 12.40
CA GLY A 278 -10.57 4.98 13.35
C GLY A 278 -10.89 4.50 14.78
N ARG A 279 -11.15 3.20 15.02
CA ARG A 279 -11.35 2.69 16.40
C ARG A 279 -10.07 2.84 17.21
N THR A 280 -10.24 3.08 18.51
CA THR A 280 -9.13 3.17 19.46
C THR A 280 -8.74 1.77 19.94
N ALA A 281 -7.44 1.56 20.12
CA ALA A 281 -6.88 0.33 20.62
C ALA A 281 -5.82 0.57 21.68
N THR A 282 -5.71 -0.35 22.64
CA THR A 282 -4.58 -0.43 23.55
C THR A 282 -3.57 -1.39 22.96
N VAL A 283 -2.33 -0.94 22.88
CA VAL A 283 -1.21 -1.70 22.30
C VAL A 283 -0.21 -1.98 23.43
N SER A 284 0.07 -3.26 23.67
CA SER A 284 1.04 -3.69 24.69
C SER A 284 2.09 -4.62 24.08
N MET A 285 3.36 -4.27 24.24
CA MET A 285 4.46 -5.11 23.77
C MET A 285 4.61 -6.32 24.69
N ARG A 286 4.70 -7.52 24.13
CA ARG A 286 5.09 -8.70 24.90
C ARG A 286 6.56 -8.57 25.29
N GLY A 287 6.83 -8.73 26.58
CA GLY A 287 8.17 -8.51 27.14
C GLY A 287 9.24 -9.40 26.50
N ALA A 288 10.49 -9.00 26.68
CA ALA A 288 11.70 -9.68 26.20
C ALA A 288 11.85 -11.16 26.65
N ASP A 289 11.04 -11.63 27.55
CA ASP A 289 11.03 -13.03 28.02
C ASP A 289 10.58 -14.03 26.92
N ALA A 290 9.84 -13.57 25.91
CA ALA A 290 9.48 -14.41 24.76
C ALA A 290 10.68 -14.70 23.83
N ARG A 291 11.69 -13.83 23.79
CA ARG A 291 12.93 -14.07 23.00
C ARG A 291 13.83 -15.12 23.66
N ARG A 292 13.91 -15.15 24.98
CA ARG A 292 14.69 -16.18 25.69
C ARG A 292 14.21 -17.59 25.42
N ASN A 293 12.91 -17.77 25.18
CA ASN A 293 12.33 -19.06 24.86
C ASN A 293 12.37 -19.40 23.35
N ALA A 294 12.45 -18.38 22.47
CA ALA A 294 12.61 -18.60 21.03
C ALA A 294 14.08 -18.93 20.64
N ASP A 295 15.04 -18.28 21.30
CA ASP A 295 16.47 -18.53 21.11
C ASP A 295 16.98 -19.78 21.87
N ALA A 296 16.18 -20.33 22.78
CA ALA A 296 16.45 -21.56 23.52
C ALA A 296 16.01 -22.84 22.79
N LYS A 297 15.63 -22.77 21.50
CA LYS A 297 15.43 -23.99 20.69
C LYS A 297 16.80 -24.61 20.44
N PRO A 298 17.06 -25.87 20.87
CA PRO A 298 18.38 -26.46 20.85
C PRO A 298 18.91 -26.53 19.43
N ALA A 299 20.08 -25.96 19.21
CA ALA A 299 20.94 -26.24 18.08
C ALA A 299 21.42 -27.71 18.21
N GLY A 300 20.73 -28.60 17.56
CA GLY A 300 21.03 -30.01 17.59
C GLY A 300 20.42 -30.72 16.39
N ALA A 301 21.14 -30.67 15.27
CA ALA A 301 21.32 -31.72 14.28
C ALA A 301 21.99 -31.15 13.01
N SER A 302 23.30 -30.93 13.12
CA SER A 302 24.17 -30.88 11.95
C SER A 302 24.44 -32.32 11.52
N THR A 303 23.80 -32.77 10.46
CA THR A 303 24.31 -33.89 9.68
C THR A 303 25.06 -33.35 8.51
N ALA A 304 26.37 -33.58 8.59
CA ALA A 304 27.31 -33.43 7.50
C ALA A 304 26.81 -34.20 6.24
N SER A 305 26.82 -33.56 5.11
CA SER A 305 26.90 -34.25 3.82
C SER A 305 27.88 -33.52 2.93
N ALA A 306 28.76 -34.33 2.43
CA ALA A 306 30.00 -34.21 1.75
C ALA A 306 30.06 -33.27 0.55
N ALA A 307 31.25 -32.71 0.40
CA ALA A 307 31.76 -32.03 -0.76
C ALA A 307 31.83 -32.93 -2.00
N ALA A 308 31.54 -32.33 -3.16
CA ALA A 308 32.03 -32.78 -4.45
C ALA A 308 32.50 -31.56 -5.28
N PRO A 309 33.56 -31.70 -6.09
CA PRO A 309 34.40 -30.60 -6.52
C PRO A 309 33.96 -29.96 -7.84
N VAL A 310 34.32 -28.71 -7.97
CA VAL A 310 34.22 -27.87 -9.17
C VAL A 310 35.32 -28.24 -10.16
N PRO A 311 35.06 -28.35 -11.46
CA PRO A 311 36.12 -28.30 -12.48
C PRO A 311 36.29 -26.85 -12.96
N ALA A 312 37.56 -26.46 -12.96
CA ALA A 312 38.07 -25.25 -13.60
C ALA A 312 38.10 -25.42 -15.13
N ALA A 313 37.79 -24.36 -15.85
CA ALA A 313 38.22 -24.11 -17.21
C ALA A 313 38.28 -22.57 -17.34
N SER A 314 39.42 -22.02 -17.26
CA SER A 314 40.42 -21.56 -18.22
C SER A 314 39.85 -20.98 -19.52
N GLY A 315 40.15 -19.71 -19.75
CA GLY A 315 40.71 -19.32 -21.00
C GLY A 315 40.17 -18.06 -21.65
N MET A 316 41.05 -17.09 -21.73
CA MET A 316 41.31 -16.13 -22.82
C MET A 316 40.30 -14.98 -22.96
N ALA A 317 40.71 -13.79 -22.65
CA ALA A 317 41.72 -12.91 -23.24
C ALA A 317 41.20 -12.06 -24.41
N ALA A 318 41.49 -10.80 -24.26
CA ALA A 318 41.69 -9.75 -25.28
C ALA A 318 40.44 -9.05 -25.81
N SER A 319 40.32 -7.81 -25.85
CA SER A 319 41.15 -6.70 -26.30
C SER A 319 40.28 -5.53 -26.70
N ALA A 320 40.61 -4.38 -26.18
CA ALA A 320 40.83 -3.10 -26.86
C ALA A 320 39.61 -2.30 -27.35
N ALA A 321 39.47 -1.15 -26.75
CA ALA A 321 39.82 0.18 -27.29
C ALA A 321 38.81 0.87 -28.19
N GLY A 322 38.60 2.14 -27.87
CA GLY A 322 38.35 3.23 -28.78
C GLY A 322 37.06 3.97 -28.49
N ALA A 323 37.15 5.04 -27.77
CA ALA A 323 37.35 6.43 -28.17
C ALA A 323 36.13 7.14 -28.78
N SER A 324 35.79 8.21 -28.07
CA SER A 324 35.41 9.56 -28.52
C SER A 324 34.21 9.73 -29.45
N GLN A 325 33.27 10.38 -29.05
CA GLN A 325 32.85 11.80 -29.15
C GLN A 325 31.50 11.97 -28.48
#